data_f34915c218ca0926e480bd2d5a1befa0
#
_entry.id   f34915c218ca0926e480bd2d5a1befa0
#
_cell.length_a   1.000
_cell.length_b   1.000
_cell.length_c   1.000
_cell.angle_alpha   90.00
_cell.angle_beta   90.00
_cell.angle_gamma   90.00
#
_symmetry.space_group_name_H-M   'P 1'
#
loop_
_entity.id
_entity.type
_entity.pdbx_description
1 polymer ?
#
loop_
_entity_poly.entity_id
_entity_poly.type
_entity_poly.pdbx_seq_one_letter_code
_entity_poly.pdbx_strand_id
1 'polypeptide(L)'
;MTQDSSGKRDIIVVIDAGHGGEDPGAIGPRGTHEKDVVLKMAKTLASLINDRPGYTAKLTRTGDYYIGLRNRTILARKYNADLFVSVHADAFRTPQPRGASVFALSQRGATSETARWLANSENRSDLIGGAGGLSLDGRDDMLAGVLLDLSMTASINASLGVGSSV
;
A
#
# COMPACT_ATOMS: atom_id res chain seq x y z
N MET A 1 0.42 22.99 7.20
CA MET A 1 0.13 22.99 5.75
C MET A 1 1.03 24.05 5.14
N THR A 2 2.11 23.63 4.54
CA THR A 2 3.00 24.50 3.78
C THR A 2 2.39 24.69 2.40
N GLN A 3 1.89 25.88 2.09
CA GLN A 3 1.52 26.24 0.72
C GLN A 3 2.81 26.57 -0.03
N ASP A 4 3.02 25.88 -1.15
CA ASP A 4 3.99 26.32 -2.14
C ASP A 4 3.57 27.70 -2.69
N SER A 5 4.55 28.52 -3.05
CA SER A 5 4.36 29.88 -3.59
C SER A 5 3.53 29.96 -4.89
N SER A 6 3.10 28.83 -5.45
CA SER A 6 2.23 28.70 -6.62
C SER A 6 0.72 28.67 -6.31
N GLY A 7 0.31 28.69 -5.03
CA GLY A 7 -1.10 28.59 -4.63
C GLY A 7 -1.71 27.18 -4.80
N LYS A 8 -0.92 26.17 -5.15
CA LYS A 8 -1.33 24.79 -5.25
C LYS A 8 -1.14 24.06 -3.90
N ARG A 9 -2.02 23.13 -3.57
CA ARG A 9 -1.84 22.26 -2.41
C ARG A 9 -0.72 21.26 -2.67
N ASP A 10 -0.10 20.78 -1.61
CA ASP A 10 0.86 19.68 -1.68
C ASP A 10 0.21 18.40 -2.24
N ILE A 11 1.01 17.62 -2.95
CA ILE A 11 0.70 16.24 -3.33
C ILE A 11 0.85 15.38 -2.08
N ILE A 12 -0.22 14.70 -1.69
CA ILE A 12 -0.26 13.87 -0.49
C ILE A 12 0.05 12.42 -0.86
N VAL A 13 1.19 11.93 -0.37
CA VAL A 13 1.60 10.54 -0.52
C VAL A 13 1.34 9.80 0.78
N VAL A 14 0.44 8.82 0.77
CA VAL A 14 0.23 7.94 1.92
C VAL A 14 1.09 6.70 1.74
N ILE A 15 1.97 6.47 2.72
CA ILE A 15 2.87 5.33 2.75
C ILE A 15 2.33 4.34 3.77
N ASP A 16 2.09 3.13 3.31
CA ASP A 16 1.60 2.02 4.10
C ASP A 16 2.76 1.07 4.43
N ALA A 17 3.13 1.01 5.69
CA ALA A 17 4.04 -0.02 6.16
C ALA A 17 3.25 -1.30 6.42
N GLY A 18 3.47 -2.33 5.63
CA GLY A 18 2.79 -3.62 5.77
C GLY A 18 2.90 -4.21 7.17
N HIS A 19 2.01 -5.13 7.51
CA HIS A 19 2.03 -5.87 8.77
C HIS A 19 1.92 -4.98 10.03
N GLY A 20 2.38 -5.48 11.19
CA GLY A 20 2.44 -4.76 12.47
C GLY A 20 1.71 -5.47 13.59
N GLY A 21 2.05 -5.18 14.86
CA GLY A 21 1.46 -5.82 16.02
C GLY A 21 1.61 -7.34 16.00
N GLU A 22 0.49 -8.05 16.04
CA GLU A 22 0.42 -9.51 16.04
C GLU A 22 0.86 -10.15 14.71
N ASP A 23 0.86 -9.38 13.61
CA ASP A 23 1.30 -9.84 12.32
C ASP A 23 2.77 -9.45 12.06
N PRO A 24 3.71 -10.41 12.16
CA PRO A 24 5.13 -10.13 11.95
C PRO A 24 5.50 -9.95 10.47
N GLY A 25 4.64 -10.37 9.53
CA GLY A 25 5.01 -10.57 8.13
C GLY A 25 6.00 -11.72 7.96
N ALA A 26 6.82 -11.65 6.93
CA ALA A 26 7.90 -12.60 6.72
C ALA A 26 8.94 -12.54 7.85
N ILE A 27 9.51 -13.71 8.18
CA ILE A 27 10.54 -13.82 9.19
C ILE A 27 11.84 -14.25 8.51
N GLY A 28 12.84 -13.39 8.57
CA GLY A 28 14.15 -13.63 8.01
C GLY A 28 14.93 -14.72 8.78
N PRO A 29 16.01 -15.27 8.20
CA PRO A 29 16.76 -16.38 8.81
C PRO A 29 17.38 -16.08 10.18
N ARG A 30 17.55 -14.79 10.51
CA ARG A 30 18.08 -14.33 11.80
C ARG A 30 17.00 -13.78 12.74
N GLY A 31 15.73 -14.11 12.49
CA GLY A 31 14.60 -13.66 13.31
C GLY A 31 14.18 -12.20 13.06
N THR A 32 14.65 -11.59 11.98
CA THR A 32 14.20 -10.24 11.59
C THR A 32 12.77 -10.32 11.07
N HIS A 33 11.86 -9.54 11.65
CA HIS A 33 10.47 -9.46 11.19
C HIS A 33 10.31 -8.43 10.09
N GLU A 34 9.51 -8.74 9.11
CA GLU A 34 9.18 -7.83 8.01
C GLU A 34 8.58 -6.52 8.53
N LYS A 35 7.63 -6.60 9.47
CA LYS A 35 6.97 -5.43 10.07
C LYS A 35 7.93 -4.35 10.57
N ASP A 36 9.10 -4.74 11.10
CA ASP A 36 10.10 -3.82 11.62
C ASP A 36 10.91 -3.17 10.50
N VAL A 37 11.22 -3.94 9.47
CA VAL A 37 11.97 -3.48 8.29
C VAL A 37 11.14 -2.46 7.52
N VAL A 38 9.90 -2.83 7.18
CA VAL A 38 9.02 -1.98 6.37
C VAL A 38 8.62 -0.70 7.09
N LEU A 39 8.48 -0.73 8.42
CA LEU A 39 8.24 0.49 9.20
C LEU A 39 9.42 1.47 9.13
N LYS A 40 10.66 0.97 9.21
CA LYS A 40 11.86 1.79 9.04
C LYS A 40 11.95 2.37 7.64
N MET A 41 11.71 1.54 6.62
CA MET A 41 11.70 1.98 5.22
C MET A 41 10.63 3.05 4.98
N ALA A 42 9.41 2.84 5.46
CA ALA A 42 8.30 3.79 5.32
C ALA A 42 8.61 5.13 5.99
N LYS A 43 9.22 5.13 7.19
CA LYS A 43 9.64 6.35 7.87
C LYS A 43 10.74 7.10 7.12
N THR A 44 11.72 6.39 6.58
CA THR A 44 12.78 6.98 5.77
C THR A 44 12.21 7.59 4.48
N LEU A 45 11.33 6.85 3.79
CA LEU A 45 10.67 7.34 2.59
C LEU A 45 9.81 8.57 2.88
N ALA A 46 9.08 8.58 4.00
CA ALA A 46 8.29 9.74 4.43
C ALA A 46 9.15 10.97 4.67
N SER A 47 10.32 10.82 5.29
CA SER A 47 11.28 11.92 5.47
C SER A 47 11.73 12.48 4.12
N LEU A 48 12.16 11.61 3.22
CA LEU A 48 12.64 12.00 1.89
C LEU A 48 11.58 12.74 1.06
N ILE A 49 10.32 12.32 1.18
CA ILE A 49 9.20 12.98 0.50
C ILE A 49 8.92 14.34 1.13
N ASN A 50 8.89 14.42 2.47
CA ASN A 50 8.64 15.68 3.18
C ASN A 50 9.74 16.73 2.99
N ASP A 51 10.96 16.30 2.65
CA ASP A 51 12.07 17.19 2.29
C ASP A 51 11.90 17.82 0.88
N ARG A 52 10.91 17.38 0.11
CA ARG A 52 10.60 17.89 -1.22
C ARG A 52 9.48 18.92 -1.17
N PRO A 53 9.71 20.18 -1.62
CA PRO A 53 8.65 21.19 -1.71
C PRO A 53 7.48 20.69 -2.57
N GLY A 54 6.25 20.95 -2.13
CA GLY A 54 5.03 20.56 -2.82
C GLY A 54 4.60 19.11 -2.59
N TYR A 55 5.25 18.40 -1.66
CA TYR A 55 4.89 17.03 -1.28
C TYR A 55 4.70 16.92 0.23
N THR A 56 3.74 16.12 0.63
CA THR A 56 3.49 15.76 2.05
C THR A 56 3.29 14.26 2.16
N ALA A 57 4.12 13.60 2.96
CA ALA A 57 3.96 12.18 3.28
C ALA A 57 3.13 11.98 4.55
N LYS A 58 2.28 10.96 4.53
CA LYS A 58 1.54 10.45 5.69
C LYS A 58 1.78 8.96 5.82
N LEU A 59 1.93 8.47 7.03
CA LEU A 59 2.08 7.04 7.32
C LEU A 59 0.74 6.44 7.77
N THR A 60 0.44 5.22 7.36
CA THR A 60 -0.72 4.48 7.90
C THR A 60 -0.48 4.11 9.36
N ARG A 61 0.74 3.68 9.71
CA ARG A 61 1.17 3.41 11.08
C ARG A 61 2.53 4.03 11.39
N THR A 62 2.71 4.47 12.62
CA THR A 62 3.96 5.08 13.11
C THR A 62 4.68 4.23 14.15
N GLY A 63 4.04 3.14 14.58
CA GLY A 63 4.52 2.21 15.61
C GLY A 63 4.24 0.76 15.24
N ASP A 64 4.52 -0.14 16.19
CA ASP A 64 4.25 -1.57 16.05
C ASP A 64 2.83 -1.89 16.53
N TYR A 65 1.87 -1.72 15.64
CA TYR A 65 0.47 -2.10 15.80
C TYR A 65 -0.11 -2.51 14.46
N TYR A 66 -1.08 -3.43 14.49
CA TYR A 66 -1.75 -3.91 13.30
C TYR A 66 -2.86 -2.95 12.83
N ILE A 67 -2.97 -2.80 11.52
CA ILE A 67 -4.08 -2.10 10.86
C ILE A 67 -4.64 -3.03 9.79
N GLY A 68 -5.91 -3.40 9.89
CA GLY A 68 -6.58 -4.22 8.88
C GLY A 68 -6.52 -3.61 7.48
N LEU A 69 -6.42 -4.42 6.45
CA LEU A 69 -6.17 -4.00 5.06
C LEU A 69 -7.19 -2.94 4.60
N ARG A 70 -8.47 -3.13 4.90
CA ARG A 70 -9.51 -2.15 4.59
C ARG A 70 -9.28 -0.80 5.28
N ASN A 71 -8.84 -0.81 6.53
CA ASN A 71 -8.62 0.42 7.29
C ASN A 71 -7.44 1.23 6.76
N ARG A 72 -6.43 0.58 6.14
CA ARG A 72 -5.32 1.26 5.47
C ARG A 72 -5.81 2.13 4.32
N THR A 73 -6.71 1.59 3.49
CA THR A 73 -7.33 2.36 2.38
C THR A 73 -8.29 3.45 2.86
N ILE A 74 -9.01 3.22 3.96
CA ILE A 74 -9.85 4.24 4.61
C ILE A 74 -8.98 5.40 5.12
N LEU A 75 -7.84 5.11 5.74
CA LEU A 75 -6.89 6.13 6.18
C LEU A 75 -6.34 6.94 5.00
N ALA A 76 -5.99 6.30 3.90
CA ALA A 76 -5.54 6.98 2.69
C ALA A 76 -6.60 7.98 2.18
N ARG A 77 -7.86 7.56 2.13
CA ARG A 77 -8.98 8.44 1.75
C ARG A 77 -9.17 9.58 2.74
N LYS A 78 -9.10 9.30 4.05
CA LYS A 78 -9.20 10.32 5.11
C LYS A 78 -8.11 11.38 5.00
N TYR A 79 -6.93 11.00 4.57
CA TYR A 79 -5.81 11.92 4.32
C TYR A 79 -5.90 12.63 2.98
N ASN A 80 -6.91 12.36 2.15
CA ASN A 80 -7.04 12.85 0.76
C ASN A 80 -5.78 12.54 -0.06
N ALA A 81 -5.32 11.28 0.00
CA ALA A 81 -4.14 10.82 -0.70
C ALA A 81 -4.27 10.98 -2.22
N ASP A 82 -3.25 11.57 -2.84
CA ASP A 82 -3.08 11.56 -4.30
C ASP A 82 -2.39 10.28 -4.76
N LEU A 83 -1.54 9.70 -3.90
CA LEU A 83 -0.84 8.44 -4.12
C LEU A 83 -0.84 7.60 -2.84
N PHE A 84 -1.10 6.30 -2.99
CA PHE A 84 -0.96 5.31 -1.94
C PHE A 84 0.12 4.31 -2.34
N VAL A 85 1.12 4.13 -1.47
CA VAL A 85 2.25 3.22 -1.68
C VAL A 85 2.35 2.28 -0.49
N SER A 86 2.18 0.99 -0.73
CA SER A 86 2.42 -0.03 0.28
C SER A 86 3.84 -0.58 0.17
N VAL A 87 4.52 -0.74 1.29
CA VAL A 87 5.90 -1.21 1.39
C VAL A 87 5.91 -2.55 2.10
N HIS A 88 6.46 -3.55 1.42
CA HIS A 88 6.63 -4.92 1.90
C HIS A 88 8.07 -5.39 1.73
N ALA A 89 8.46 -6.43 2.44
CA ALA A 89 9.76 -7.09 2.37
C ALA A 89 9.57 -8.60 2.39
N ASP A 90 8.82 -9.08 1.39
CA ASP A 90 8.36 -10.46 1.27
C ASP A 90 9.50 -11.47 1.28
N ALA A 91 9.25 -12.63 1.88
CA ALA A 91 10.09 -13.81 1.71
C ALA A 91 9.50 -14.72 0.63
N PHE A 92 10.35 -15.25 -0.21
CA PHE A 92 9.98 -16.29 -1.16
C PHE A 92 10.38 -17.68 -0.64
N ARG A 93 9.75 -18.73 -1.18
CA ARG A 93 10.00 -20.13 -0.76
C ARG A 93 11.44 -20.60 -0.96
N THR A 94 12.15 -19.95 -1.85
CA THR A 94 13.55 -20.26 -2.18
C THR A 94 14.40 -19.00 -2.06
N PRO A 95 15.71 -19.10 -1.72
CA PRO A 95 16.56 -17.95 -1.48
C PRO A 95 17.09 -17.26 -2.76
N GLN A 96 16.73 -17.76 -3.95
CA GLN A 96 17.20 -17.22 -5.22
C GLN A 96 16.62 -15.86 -5.60
N PRO A 97 15.32 -15.54 -5.39
CA PRO A 97 14.77 -14.24 -5.73
C PRO A 97 15.51 -13.12 -4.98
N ARG A 98 15.96 -12.12 -5.74
CA ARG A 98 16.66 -10.94 -5.23
C ARG A 98 16.21 -9.71 -6.00
N GLY A 99 16.33 -8.55 -5.37
CA GLY A 99 15.96 -7.27 -5.95
C GLY A 99 14.61 -6.78 -5.44
N ALA A 100 14.07 -5.76 -6.10
CA ALA A 100 12.78 -5.16 -5.80
C ALA A 100 11.79 -5.43 -6.93
N SER A 101 10.51 -5.49 -6.60
CA SER A 101 9.41 -5.57 -7.56
C SER A 101 8.39 -4.49 -7.22
N VAL A 102 7.84 -3.87 -8.26
CA VAL A 102 6.75 -2.90 -8.11
C VAL A 102 5.48 -3.50 -8.71
N PHE A 103 4.41 -3.46 -7.94
CA PHE A 103 3.11 -3.92 -8.35
C PHE A 103 2.15 -2.73 -8.42
N ALA A 104 1.44 -2.61 -9.52
CA ALA A 104 0.38 -1.62 -9.70
C ALA A 104 -0.98 -2.32 -9.73
N LEU A 105 -2.03 -1.57 -9.44
CA LEU A 105 -3.39 -2.10 -9.55
C LEU A 105 -3.70 -2.55 -10.98
N SER A 106 -4.49 -3.62 -11.10
CA SER A 106 -4.92 -4.18 -12.38
C SER A 106 -6.38 -4.62 -12.31
N GLN A 107 -7.16 -4.34 -13.37
CA GLN A 107 -8.54 -4.81 -13.48
C GLN A 107 -8.64 -6.34 -13.55
N ARG A 108 -7.58 -7.01 -14.01
CA ARG A 108 -7.54 -8.47 -14.17
C ARG A 108 -6.97 -9.19 -12.95
N GLY A 109 -6.68 -8.45 -11.86
CA GLY A 109 -5.99 -8.99 -10.70
C GLY A 109 -4.52 -9.31 -10.99
N ALA A 110 -3.93 -10.16 -10.18
CA ALA A 110 -2.53 -10.54 -10.31
C ALA A 110 -2.26 -11.31 -11.62
N THR A 111 -1.38 -10.80 -12.45
CA THR A 111 -1.10 -11.32 -13.80
C THR A 111 -0.03 -12.42 -13.83
N SER A 112 0.82 -12.50 -12.80
CA SER A 112 1.83 -13.55 -12.68
C SER A 112 1.53 -14.49 -11.50
N GLU A 113 2.11 -15.70 -11.52
CA GLU A 113 1.99 -16.66 -10.42
C GLU A 113 2.60 -16.10 -9.13
N THR A 114 3.74 -15.44 -9.22
CA THR A 114 4.39 -14.75 -8.11
C THR A 114 3.50 -13.68 -7.50
N ALA A 115 2.90 -12.82 -8.35
CA ALA A 115 2.00 -11.77 -7.90
C ALA A 115 0.73 -12.34 -7.23
N ARG A 116 0.18 -13.45 -7.74
CA ARG A 116 -0.95 -14.15 -7.09
C ARG A 116 -0.58 -14.73 -5.73
N TRP A 117 0.60 -15.33 -5.65
CA TRP A 117 1.09 -15.89 -4.39
C TRP A 117 1.27 -14.80 -3.34
N LEU A 118 1.91 -13.67 -3.70
CA LEU A 118 2.07 -12.51 -2.83
C LEU A 118 0.72 -11.96 -2.39
N ALA A 119 -0.20 -11.69 -3.32
CA ALA A 119 -1.53 -11.19 -2.98
C ALA A 119 -2.27 -12.11 -2.00
N ASN A 120 -2.17 -13.43 -2.18
CA ASN A 120 -2.78 -14.40 -1.27
C ASN A 120 -2.07 -14.43 0.09
N SER A 121 -0.76 -14.23 0.13
CA SER A 121 0.00 -14.14 1.38
C SER A 121 -0.42 -12.91 2.17
N GLU A 122 -0.46 -11.75 1.51
CA GLU A 122 -0.84 -10.48 2.12
C GLU A 122 -2.28 -10.46 2.62
N ASN A 123 -3.22 -11.02 1.85
CA ASN A 123 -4.62 -11.11 2.26
C ASN A 123 -4.85 -11.96 3.54
N ARG A 124 -3.89 -12.83 3.91
CA ARG A 124 -3.95 -13.58 5.17
C ARG A 124 -3.61 -12.74 6.39
N SER A 125 -2.99 -11.59 6.22
CA SER A 125 -2.63 -10.67 7.30
C SER A 125 -3.84 -10.28 8.15
N ASP A 126 -5.02 -10.09 7.53
CA ASP A 126 -6.27 -9.79 8.25
C ASP A 126 -6.73 -10.94 9.16
N LEU A 127 -6.40 -12.19 8.81
CA LEU A 127 -6.71 -13.36 9.65
C LEU A 127 -5.79 -13.43 10.88
N ILE A 128 -4.53 -13.05 10.72
CA ILE A 128 -3.53 -13.04 11.80
C ILE A 128 -3.78 -11.84 12.72
N GLY A 129 -4.03 -10.66 12.16
CA GLY A 129 -4.25 -9.42 12.90
C GLY A 129 -5.62 -9.27 13.56
N GLY A 130 -6.47 -10.31 13.52
CA GLY A 130 -7.76 -10.32 14.19
C GLY A 130 -8.85 -9.46 13.56
N ALA A 131 -8.63 -8.91 12.37
CA ALA A 131 -9.64 -8.21 11.58
C ALA A 131 -10.54 -9.24 10.86
N GLY A 132 -11.30 -10.00 11.61
CA GLY A 132 -12.20 -11.04 11.12
C GLY A 132 -13.17 -10.54 10.05
N GLY A 133 -13.25 -11.26 8.96
CA GLY A 133 -13.90 -11.04 7.70
C GLY A 133 -15.15 -10.17 7.69
N LEU A 134 -15.12 -9.13 6.88
CA LEU A 134 -16.31 -8.51 6.34
C LEU A 134 -16.51 -9.00 4.91
N SER A 135 -17.55 -9.81 4.73
CA SER A 135 -18.08 -10.21 3.44
C SER A 135 -18.34 -8.98 2.56
N LEU A 136 -17.80 -9.01 1.36
CA LEU A 136 -18.19 -8.09 0.29
C LEU A 136 -19.57 -8.53 -0.21
N ASP A 137 -20.61 -8.08 0.45
CA ASP A 137 -21.97 -8.26 -0.04
C ASP A 137 -22.32 -7.07 -0.95
N GLY A 138 -22.62 -7.42 -2.21
CA GLY A 138 -22.81 -6.49 -3.30
C GLY A 138 -24.08 -5.63 -3.15
N ARG A 139 -24.01 -4.44 -3.71
CA ARG A 139 -25.18 -3.74 -4.23
C ARG A 139 -24.84 -3.07 -5.55
N ASP A 140 -25.58 -3.52 -6.54
CA ASP A 140 -25.68 -2.95 -7.87
C ASP A 140 -26.24 -1.53 -7.85
N ASP A 141 -25.50 -0.63 -8.53
CA ASP A 141 -26.10 0.53 -9.18
C ASP A 141 -25.37 0.75 -10.51
N MET A 142 -26.05 0.44 -11.60
CA MET A 142 -25.47 0.38 -12.95
C MET A 142 -24.91 1.73 -13.44
N LEU A 143 -25.39 2.87 -12.94
CA LEU A 143 -24.86 4.22 -13.24
C LEU A 143 -23.62 4.56 -12.41
N ALA A 144 -23.56 4.11 -11.17
CA ALA A 144 -22.36 4.22 -10.34
C ALA A 144 -21.21 3.35 -10.91
N GLY A 145 -21.56 2.24 -11.55
CA GLY A 145 -20.60 1.32 -12.18
C GLY A 145 -19.79 1.95 -13.32
N VAL A 146 -20.40 2.74 -14.19
CA VAL A 146 -19.70 3.35 -15.35
C VAL A 146 -18.75 4.47 -14.90
N LEU A 147 -19.15 5.30 -13.97
CA LEU A 147 -18.29 6.36 -13.40
C LEU A 147 -17.16 5.76 -12.57
N LEU A 148 -17.44 4.68 -11.84
CA LEU A 148 -16.45 3.94 -11.08
C LEU A 148 -15.42 3.29 -12.02
N ASP A 149 -15.84 2.71 -13.11
CA ASP A 149 -14.99 2.03 -14.11
C ASP A 149 -14.04 3.01 -14.79
N LEU A 150 -14.52 4.20 -15.19
CA LEU A 150 -13.69 5.28 -15.74
C LEU A 150 -12.67 5.81 -14.72
N SER A 151 -13.10 6.00 -13.49
CA SER A 151 -12.22 6.43 -12.39
C SER A 151 -11.16 5.39 -12.06
N MET A 152 -11.53 4.10 -12.05
CA MET A 152 -10.60 2.99 -11.84
C MET A 152 -9.60 2.89 -12.99
N THR A 153 -10.02 3.05 -14.23
CA THR A 153 -9.12 3.01 -15.39
C THR A 153 -8.09 4.13 -15.34
N ALA A 154 -8.49 5.35 -14.99
CA ALA A 154 -7.58 6.47 -14.80
C ALA A 154 -6.56 6.21 -13.67
N SER A 155 -7.03 5.68 -12.53
CA SER A 155 -6.19 5.32 -11.38
C SER A 155 -5.19 4.21 -11.73
N ILE A 156 -5.61 3.20 -12.49
CA ILE A 156 -4.73 2.10 -12.94
C ILE A 156 -3.64 2.65 -13.86
N ASN A 157 -3.99 3.49 -14.84
CA ASN A 157 -3.02 4.09 -15.75
C ASN A 157 -2.01 4.97 -15.02
N ALA A 158 -2.46 5.76 -14.05
CA ALA A 158 -1.59 6.56 -13.19
C ALA A 158 -0.66 5.66 -12.35
N SER A 159 -1.18 4.58 -11.76
CA SER A 159 -0.39 3.62 -10.98
C SER A 159 0.68 2.92 -11.82
N LEU A 160 0.36 2.53 -13.06
CA LEU A 160 1.31 1.95 -14.00
C LEU A 160 2.40 2.95 -14.38
N GLY A 161 2.04 4.23 -14.60
CA GLY A 161 2.99 5.30 -14.89
C GLY A 161 3.98 5.53 -13.75
N VAL A 162 3.50 5.59 -12.51
CA VAL A 162 4.37 5.69 -11.32
C VAL A 162 5.23 4.44 -11.17
N GLY A 163 4.62 3.24 -11.28
CA GLY A 163 5.35 1.98 -11.14
C GLY A 163 6.45 1.77 -12.16
N SER A 164 6.31 2.31 -13.36
CA SER A 164 7.35 2.25 -14.40
C SER A 164 8.49 3.26 -14.19
N SER A 165 8.31 4.21 -13.27
CA SER A 165 9.28 5.26 -12.96
C SER A 165 10.15 4.90 -11.74
N VAL A 166 9.84 3.82 -11.05
CA VAL A 166 10.57 3.29 -9.88
C VAL A 166 11.50 2.18 -10.31
#